data_1679b241bd03edba8a41a881bf92f710
#
_entry.id   1679b241bd03edba8a41a881bf92f710
#
_cell.length_a   1.000
_cell.length_b   1.000
_cell.length_c   1.000
_cell.angle_alpha   90.00
_cell.angle_beta   90.00
_cell.angle_gamma   90.00
#
_symmetry.space_group_name_H-M   'P 1'
#
loop_
_entity.id
_entity.type
_entity.pdbx_description
1 polymer ?
#
loop_
_entity_poly.entity_id
_entity_poly.type
_entity_poly.pdbx_seq_one_letter_code
_entity_poly.pdbx_strand_id
1 'polypeptide(L)'
;MSLSRAVGPWNPLPPPGGLSLGPEVGRGNVVVLRSFGKFHGLAGLRLGFALASPAIAARLRAGLGPWAVGGPALAIGAAALADQSWAATTRVRLAHTARRLDQVLTGAGLDVAGGTSLFRLAHTRAAPELFHHLGRAGILVRRFAHEPTWLRFGLPASEPDWQRLAAAMAGF
;
A
#
# COMPACT_ATOMS: atom_id res chain seq x y z
N MET A 1 -7.30 10.95 24.32
CA MET A 1 -6.18 9.96 24.21
C MET A 1 -5.94 9.75 22.73
N SER A 2 -4.94 10.41 22.18
CA SER A 2 -4.67 10.47 20.73
C SER A 2 -4.07 9.16 20.21
N LEU A 3 -4.72 8.53 19.25
CA LEU A 3 -4.26 7.33 18.53
C LEU A 3 -3.43 7.72 17.28
N SER A 4 -2.55 8.68 17.41
CA SER A 4 -1.74 9.14 16.28
C SER A 4 -0.29 8.69 16.40
N ARG A 5 -0.01 7.50 15.90
CA ARG A 5 1.22 7.18 15.18
C ARG A 5 1.06 5.86 14.44
N ALA A 6 0.48 5.91 13.26
CA ALA A 6 0.75 4.90 12.25
C ALA A 6 2.09 5.25 11.62
N VAL A 7 3.17 4.65 12.09
CA VAL A 7 4.50 4.85 11.51
C VAL A 7 4.90 3.57 10.80
N GLY A 8 5.09 3.67 9.51
CA GLY A 8 5.75 2.67 8.69
C GLY A 8 5.07 2.44 7.35
N PRO A 9 5.86 2.20 6.30
CA PRO A 9 5.32 1.87 5.00
C PRO A 9 4.47 0.60 5.11
N TRP A 10 3.28 0.68 4.59
CA TRP A 10 2.32 -0.41 4.52
C TRP A 10 2.85 -1.54 3.63
N ASN A 11 3.66 -2.43 4.19
CA ASN A 11 3.96 -3.70 3.56
C ASN A 11 3.13 -4.78 4.26
N PRO A 12 2.17 -5.42 3.59
CA PRO A 12 1.29 -6.42 4.18
C PRO A 12 2.03 -7.63 4.76
N LEU A 13 3.19 -7.92 4.22
CA LEU A 13 4.14 -8.88 4.76
C LEU A 13 5.54 -8.28 4.54
N PRO A 14 6.31 -8.02 5.58
CA PRO A 14 7.69 -7.58 5.37
C PRO A 14 8.40 -8.63 4.52
N PRO A 15 9.28 -8.21 3.60
CA PRO A 15 10.20 -9.15 2.96
C PRO A 15 10.99 -9.90 4.04
N PRO A 16 11.53 -11.08 3.75
CA PRO A 16 12.47 -11.73 4.64
C PRO A 16 13.55 -10.73 5.07
N GLY A 17 13.68 -10.46 6.37
CA GLY A 17 14.57 -9.43 6.90
C GLY A 17 13.99 -8.00 6.96
N GLY A 18 12.74 -7.77 6.54
CA GLY A 18 12.07 -6.47 6.64
C GLY A 18 11.67 -6.11 8.07
N LEU A 19 11.70 -4.82 8.40
CA LEU A 19 11.28 -4.30 9.69
C LEU A 19 9.76 -4.53 9.88
N SER A 20 9.39 -5.30 10.89
CA SER A 20 8.01 -5.50 11.30
C SER A 20 7.84 -5.07 12.75
N LEU A 21 6.80 -4.29 13.04
CA LEU A 21 6.41 -3.95 14.41
C LEU A 21 5.62 -5.08 15.09
N GLY A 22 5.44 -6.24 14.42
CA GLY A 22 4.76 -7.38 14.99
C GLY A 22 5.31 -7.82 16.36
N PRO A 23 6.63 -7.96 16.54
CA PRO A 23 7.23 -8.30 17.84
C PRO A 23 6.97 -7.26 18.95
N GLU A 24 6.69 -6.01 18.58
CA GLU A 24 6.50 -4.90 19.53
C GLU A 24 5.07 -4.83 20.10
N VAL A 25 4.11 -5.61 19.55
CA VAL A 25 2.70 -5.53 19.99
C VAL A 25 2.51 -5.96 21.44
N GLY A 26 3.43 -6.77 21.99
CA GLY A 26 3.43 -7.17 23.40
C GLY A 26 3.73 -6.03 24.38
N ARG A 27 4.33 -4.93 23.93
CA ARG A 27 4.70 -3.78 24.78
C ARG A 27 3.52 -2.87 25.16
N GLY A 28 2.29 -3.23 24.82
CA GLY A 28 1.07 -2.67 25.38
C GLY A 28 0.51 -1.44 24.67
N ASN A 29 1.31 -0.69 23.92
CA ASN A 29 0.88 0.56 23.23
C ASN A 29 1.04 0.51 21.72
N VAL A 30 1.33 -0.66 21.14
CA VAL A 30 1.51 -0.87 19.70
C VAL A 30 0.35 -1.67 19.15
N VAL A 31 -0.24 -1.17 18.05
CA VAL A 31 -1.24 -1.89 17.25
C VAL A 31 -0.77 -1.92 15.81
N VAL A 32 -0.61 -3.14 15.26
CA VAL A 32 -0.25 -3.34 13.86
C VAL A 32 -1.49 -3.69 13.06
N LEU A 33 -1.88 -2.81 12.15
CA LEU A 33 -3.01 -3.04 11.26
C LEU A 33 -2.58 -3.77 9.99
N ARG A 34 -3.33 -4.78 9.60
CA ARG A 34 -3.16 -5.53 8.35
C ARG A 34 -4.45 -5.50 7.53
N SER A 35 -4.34 -5.44 6.21
CA SER A 35 -5.48 -5.33 5.30
C SER A 35 -5.31 -6.27 4.11
N PHE A 36 -6.40 -6.85 3.67
CA PHE A 36 -6.47 -7.64 2.43
C PHE A 36 -6.65 -6.79 1.17
N GLY A 37 -6.98 -5.52 1.31
CA GLY A 37 -7.23 -4.63 0.18
C GLY A 37 -6.00 -4.14 -0.59
N LYS A 38 -4.80 -4.48 -0.16
CA LYS A 38 -3.54 -4.03 -0.79
C LYS A 38 -2.81 -5.21 -1.44
N PHE A 39 -1.96 -5.89 -0.69
CA PHE A 39 -1.12 -6.97 -1.20
C PHE A 39 -1.94 -8.11 -1.84
N HIS A 40 -3.04 -8.53 -1.20
CA HIS A 40 -3.91 -9.59 -1.72
C HIS A 40 -4.88 -9.12 -2.82
N GLY A 41 -5.01 -7.81 -3.05
CA GLY A 41 -5.95 -7.29 -4.05
C GLY A 41 -7.43 -7.45 -3.69
N LEU A 42 -7.74 -7.83 -2.46
CA LEU A 42 -9.10 -8.20 -2.00
C LEU A 42 -9.77 -7.05 -1.25
N ALA A 43 -9.77 -5.84 -1.81
CA ALA A 43 -10.34 -4.65 -1.16
C ALA A 43 -11.84 -4.79 -0.89
N GLY A 44 -12.58 -5.45 -1.80
CA GLY A 44 -14.03 -5.70 -1.67
C GLY A 44 -14.39 -6.65 -0.54
N LEU A 45 -13.44 -7.47 -0.06
CA LEU A 45 -13.67 -8.41 1.03
C LEU A 45 -13.94 -7.73 2.39
N ARG A 46 -13.57 -6.47 2.54
CA ARG A 46 -13.70 -5.68 3.77
C ARG A 46 -13.09 -6.34 5.00
N LEU A 47 -11.99 -7.08 4.81
CA LEU A 47 -11.28 -7.80 5.85
C LEU A 47 -9.96 -7.12 6.20
N GLY A 48 -9.68 -7.03 7.48
CA GLY A 48 -8.41 -6.58 8.04
C GLY A 48 -8.20 -7.16 9.43
N PHE A 49 -7.00 -7.00 9.95
CA PHE A 49 -6.61 -7.49 11.27
C PHE A 49 -5.91 -6.40 12.04
N ALA A 50 -6.13 -6.40 13.35
CA ALA A 50 -5.35 -5.65 14.33
C ALA A 50 -4.56 -6.64 15.19
N LEU A 51 -3.23 -6.61 15.09
CA LEU A 51 -2.34 -7.31 16.01
C LEU A 51 -2.04 -6.36 17.17
N ALA A 52 -2.37 -6.77 18.38
CA ALA A 52 -2.27 -5.92 19.56
C ALA A 52 -2.08 -6.78 20.82
N SER A 53 -1.75 -6.15 21.94
CA SER A 53 -1.76 -6.83 23.24
C SER A 53 -3.16 -7.38 23.56
N PRO A 54 -3.28 -8.43 24.40
CA PRO A 54 -4.58 -9.01 24.75
C PRO A 54 -5.60 -7.97 25.28
N ALA A 55 -5.14 -7.02 26.07
CA ALA A 55 -5.99 -5.96 26.63
C ALA A 55 -6.58 -5.04 25.54
N ILE A 56 -5.75 -4.61 24.58
CA ILE A 56 -6.21 -3.79 23.44
C ILE A 56 -7.12 -4.62 22.53
N ALA A 57 -6.77 -5.87 22.24
CA ALA A 57 -7.58 -6.76 21.42
C ALA A 57 -8.97 -7.02 22.02
N ALA A 58 -9.06 -7.18 23.35
CA ALA A 58 -10.34 -7.31 24.04
C ALA A 58 -11.20 -6.04 23.90
N ARG A 59 -10.61 -4.85 24.06
CA ARG A 59 -11.32 -3.58 23.88
C ARG A 59 -11.80 -3.38 22.43
N LEU A 60 -10.97 -3.75 21.43
CA LEU A 60 -11.37 -3.69 20.02
C LEU A 60 -12.55 -4.63 19.75
N ARG A 61 -12.52 -5.87 20.27
CA ARG A 61 -13.64 -6.81 20.13
C ARG A 61 -14.92 -6.27 20.76
N ALA A 62 -14.82 -5.75 21.97
CA ALA A 62 -15.99 -5.16 22.65
C ALA A 62 -16.60 -3.98 21.86
N GLY A 63 -15.74 -3.13 21.27
CA GLY A 63 -16.19 -1.99 20.47
C GLY A 63 -16.76 -2.35 19.09
N LEU A 64 -16.29 -3.46 18.48
CA LEU A 64 -16.79 -3.94 17.19
C LEU A 64 -18.09 -4.76 17.33
N GLY A 65 -18.32 -5.34 18.50
CA GLY A 65 -19.50 -6.20 18.76
C GLY A 65 -19.43 -7.56 18.05
N PRO A 66 -20.51 -8.33 18.14
CA PRO A 66 -20.65 -9.60 17.41
C PRO A 66 -20.80 -9.32 15.90
N TRP A 67 -20.44 -10.27 15.08
CA TRP A 67 -20.60 -10.21 13.62
C TRP A 67 -19.77 -9.13 12.90
N ALA A 68 -18.66 -8.73 13.49
CA ALA A 68 -17.74 -7.73 12.91
C ALA A 68 -17.21 -8.14 11.52
N VAL A 69 -17.15 -9.42 11.21
CA VAL A 69 -16.69 -9.97 9.93
C VAL A 69 -17.63 -11.09 9.45
N GLY A 70 -18.08 -11.01 8.21
CA GLY A 70 -18.92 -12.03 7.60
C GLY A 70 -18.18 -13.34 7.33
N GLY A 71 -18.89 -14.48 7.45
CA GLY A 71 -18.33 -15.82 7.24
C GLY A 71 -17.58 -16.00 5.91
N PRO A 72 -18.14 -15.57 4.75
CA PRO A 72 -17.43 -15.64 3.47
C PRO A 72 -16.09 -14.91 3.48
N ALA A 73 -16.01 -13.74 4.13
CA ALA A 73 -14.78 -12.97 4.23
C ALA A 73 -13.71 -13.71 5.06
N LEU A 74 -14.12 -14.38 6.14
CA LEU A 74 -13.21 -15.21 6.96
C LEU A 74 -12.68 -16.42 6.17
N ALA A 75 -13.54 -17.13 5.43
CA ALA A 75 -13.15 -18.29 4.64
C ALA A 75 -12.14 -17.91 3.53
N ILE A 76 -12.43 -16.84 2.77
CA ILE A 76 -11.53 -16.34 1.72
C ILE A 76 -10.23 -15.82 2.33
N GLY A 77 -10.31 -15.10 3.44
CA GLY A 77 -9.13 -14.58 4.14
C GLY A 77 -8.22 -15.69 4.65
N ALA A 78 -8.78 -16.77 5.21
CA ALA A 78 -8.02 -17.93 5.66
C ALA A 78 -7.30 -18.61 4.47
N ALA A 79 -8.00 -18.84 3.36
CA ALA A 79 -7.41 -19.41 2.15
C ALA A 79 -6.27 -18.53 1.61
N ALA A 80 -6.46 -17.22 1.53
CA ALA A 80 -5.45 -16.28 1.06
C ALA A 80 -4.21 -16.22 1.95
N LEU A 81 -4.37 -16.38 3.26
CA LEU A 81 -3.23 -16.44 4.21
C LEU A 81 -2.48 -17.77 4.12
N ALA A 82 -3.17 -18.86 3.81
CA ALA A 82 -2.56 -20.18 3.67
C ALA A 82 -1.71 -20.33 2.40
N ASP A 83 -2.00 -19.53 1.35
CA ASP A 83 -1.27 -19.61 0.06
C ASP A 83 0.07 -18.88 0.11
N GLN A 84 1.05 -19.54 0.73
CA GLN A 84 2.41 -19.01 0.85
C GLN A 84 3.15 -18.98 -0.50
N SER A 85 2.81 -19.87 -1.41
CA SER A 85 3.39 -19.94 -2.76
C SER A 85 3.00 -18.71 -3.58
N TRP A 86 1.71 -18.40 -3.62
CA TRP A 86 1.20 -17.19 -4.26
C TRP A 86 1.82 -15.92 -3.63
N ALA A 87 1.91 -15.90 -2.30
CA ALA A 87 2.46 -14.76 -1.58
C ALA A 87 3.95 -14.53 -1.93
N ALA A 88 4.76 -15.59 -2.04
CA ALA A 88 6.17 -15.50 -2.41
C ALA A 88 6.32 -14.98 -3.85
N THR A 89 5.61 -15.58 -4.81
CA THR A 89 5.63 -15.17 -6.22
C THR A 89 5.17 -13.72 -6.39
N THR A 90 4.11 -13.34 -5.69
CA THR A 90 3.57 -11.97 -5.75
C THR A 90 4.56 -10.93 -5.21
N ARG A 91 5.31 -11.23 -4.14
CA ARG A 91 6.37 -10.32 -3.64
C ARG A 91 7.43 -10.06 -4.69
N VAL A 92 7.92 -11.10 -5.36
CA VAL A 92 8.94 -10.96 -6.41
C VAL A 92 8.41 -10.12 -7.57
N ARG A 93 7.20 -10.43 -8.05
CA ARG A 93 6.53 -9.69 -9.11
C ARG A 93 6.37 -8.21 -8.76
N LEU A 94 5.85 -7.90 -7.58
CA LEU A 94 5.63 -6.53 -7.14
C LEU A 94 6.94 -5.74 -6.99
N ALA A 95 8.00 -6.39 -6.48
CA ALA A 95 9.31 -5.76 -6.38
C ALA A 95 9.89 -5.42 -7.77
N HIS A 96 9.74 -6.32 -8.74
CA HIS A 96 10.13 -6.06 -10.13
C HIS A 96 9.32 -4.92 -10.77
N THR A 97 8.00 -4.95 -10.59
CA THR A 97 7.08 -3.93 -11.11
C THR A 97 7.34 -2.56 -10.49
N ALA A 98 7.67 -2.49 -9.20
CA ALA A 98 8.03 -1.25 -8.53
C ALA A 98 9.33 -0.65 -9.10
N ARG A 99 10.34 -1.48 -9.39
CA ARG A 99 11.58 -1.01 -10.06
C ARG A 99 11.33 -0.49 -11.47
N ARG A 100 10.43 -1.14 -12.23
CA ARG A 100 10.01 -0.63 -13.54
C ARG A 100 9.37 0.75 -13.42
N LEU A 101 8.54 0.97 -12.40
CA LEU A 101 7.95 2.29 -12.16
C LEU A 101 9.01 3.32 -11.77
N ASP A 102 9.99 2.97 -10.94
CA ASP A 102 11.11 3.86 -10.63
C ASP A 102 11.84 4.31 -11.89
N GLN A 103 12.12 3.39 -12.83
CA GLN A 103 12.77 3.71 -14.10
C GLN A 103 11.95 4.69 -14.95
N VAL A 104 10.62 4.51 -15.02
CA VAL A 104 9.73 5.44 -15.75
C VAL A 104 9.75 6.82 -15.10
N LEU A 105 9.65 6.90 -13.77
CA LEU A 105 9.59 8.17 -13.06
C LEU A 105 10.93 8.92 -13.11
N THR A 106 12.04 8.23 -12.88
CA THR A 106 13.37 8.84 -12.95
C THR A 106 13.75 9.22 -14.38
N GLY A 107 13.37 8.41 -15.38
CA GLY A 107 13.55 8.75 -16.80
C GLY A 107 12.81 10.01 -17.23
N ALA A 108 11.72 10.34 -16.55
CA ALA A 108 10.97 11.59 -16.73
C ALA A 108 11.44 12.74 -15.81
N GLY A 109 12.60 12.59 -15.15
CA GLY A 109 13.21 13.64 -14.34
C GLY A 109 12.62 13.80 -12.92
N LEU A 110 11.80 12.86 -12.45
CA LEU A 110 11.31 12.90 -11.07
C LEU A 110 12.34 12.28 -10.11
N ASP A 111 12.44 12.88 -8.91
CA ASP A 111 13.20 12.28 -7.81
C ASP A 111 12.32 11.26 -7.08
N VAL A 112 12.71 9.98 -7.15
CA VAL A 112 12.00 8.90 -6.44
C VAL A 112 12.53 8.80 -5.01
N ALA A 113 11.83 9.45 -4.08
CA ALA A 113 12.21 9.52 -2.67
C ALA A 113 12.03 8.17 -1.94
N GLY A 114 11.31 7.20 -2.52
CA GLY A 114 11.12 5.89 -1.94
C GLY A 114 9.73 5.30 -2.18
N GLY A 115 9.30 4.41 -1.29
CA GLY A 115 7.98 3.80 -1.37
C GLY A 115 7.92 2.38 -0.84
N THR A 116 6.93 1.64 -1.29
CA THR A 116 6.75 0.22 -1.02
C THR A 116 6.71 -0.55 -2.34
N SER A 117 6.60 -1.86 -2.29
CA SER A 117 6.35 -2.66 -3.50
C SER A 117 4.99 -2.40 -4.16
N LEU A 118 4.14 -1.56 -3.58
CA LEU A 118 2.80 -1.23 -4.08
C LEU A 118 2.66 0.23 -4.53
N PHE A 119 3.50 1.10 -4.03
CA PHE A 119 3.44 2.55 -4.26
C PHE A 119 4.84 3.14 -4.33
N ARG A 120 5.05 4.10 -5.23
CA ARG A 120 6.26 4.91 -5.27
C ARG A 120 5.91 6.34 -4.92
N LEU A 121 6.77 6.98 -4.14
CA LEU A 121 6.67 8.37 -3.77
C LEU A 121 7.72 9.14 -4.55
N ALA A 122 7.29 10.09 -5.35
CA ALA A 122 8.18 10.90 -6.17
C ALA A 122 8.01 12.39 -5.84
N HIS A 123 9.09 13.11 -5.99
CA HIS A 123 9.18 14.54 -5.76
C HIS A 123 9.49 15.26 -7.07
N THR A 124 8.80 16.36 -7.31
CA THR A 124 9.10 17.33 -8.36
C THR A 124 8.46 18.68 -8.02
N ARG A 125 9.11 19.78 -8.39
CA ARG A 125 8.53 21.11 -8.20
C ARG A 125 7.29 21.35 -9.06
N ALA A 126 7.20 20.63 -10.20
CA ALA A 126 6.06 20.67 -11.11
C ALA A 126 4.96 19.64 -10.76
N ALA A 127 4.89 19.17 -9.51
CA ALA A 127 3.90 18.16 -9.12
C ALA A 127 2.45 18.60 -9.29
N PRO A 128 2.03 19.86 -9.04
CA PRO A 128 0.69 20.30 -9.33
C PRO A 128 0.33 20.23 -10.82
N GLU A 129 1.21 20.67 -11.69
CA GLU A 129 1.05 20.65 -13.15
C GLU A 129 1.02 19.21 -13.67
N LEU A 130 1.95 18.39 -13.20
CA LEU A 130 2.02 16.95 -13.54
C LEU A 130 0.76 16.22 -13.10
N PHE A 131 0.22 16.52 -11.90
CA PHE A 131 -1.03 15.93 -11.43
C PHE A 131 -2.18 16.21 -12.41
N HIS A 132 -2.31 17.45 -12.86
CA HIS A 132 -3.35 17.83 -13.83
C HIS A 132 -3.09 17.24 -15.22
N HIS A 133 -1.85 17.19 -15.66
CA HIS A 133 -1.45 16.58 -16.93
C HIS A 133 -1.80 15.09 -16.96
N LEU A 134 -1.41 14.33 -15.94
CA LEU A 134 -1.75 12.92 -15.79
C LEU A 134 -3.27 12.71 -15.67
N GLY A 135 -3.98 13.60 -14.98
CA GLY A 135 -5.43 13.56 -14.87
C GLY A 135 -6.13 13.69 -16.23
N ARG A 136 -5.65 14.57 -17.12
CA ARG A 136 -6.15 14.67 -18.50
C ARG A 136 -5.89 13.41 -19.34
N ALA A 137 -4.80 12.67 -19.02
CA ALA A 137 -4.51 11.38 -19.64
C ALA A 137 -5.27 10.20 -18.97
N GLY A 138 -6.20 10.47 -18.06
CA GLY A 138 -6.96 9.45 -17.32
C GLY A 138 -6.13 8.68 -16.29
N ILE A 139 -5.02 9.27 -15.82
CA ILE A 139 -4.13 8.65 -14.84
C ILE A 139 -4.28 9.36 -13.50
N LEU A 140 -4.84 8.65 -12.51
CA LEU A 140 -5.01 9.19 -11.17
C LEU A 140 -3.80 8.84 -10.30
N VAL A 141 -3.11 9.86 -9.83
CA VAL A 141 -2.06 9.77 -8.80
C VAL A 141 -2.51 10.47 -7.51
N ARG A 142 -1.87 10.20 -6.39
CA ARG A 142 -2.20 10.88 -5.14
C ARG A 142 -1.30 12.09 -4.93
N ARG A 143 -1.90 13.25 -4.72
CA ARG A 143 -1.26 14.47 -4.20
C ARG A 143 -1.44 14.59 -2.68
N PHE A 144 -0.63 15.44 -2.04
CA PHE A 144 -0.69 15.72 -0.61
C PHE A 144 -0.88 17.22 -0.40
N ALA A 145 -1.89 17.61 0.38
CA ALA A 145 -2.22 19.03 0.56
C ALA A 145 -1.12 19.79 1.32
N HIS A 146 -0.43 19.12 2.25
CA HIS A 146 0.65 19.69 3.08
C HIS A 146 2.04 19.52 2.47
N GLU A 147 2.15 18.81 1.33
CA GLU A 147 3.40 18.54 0.62
C GLU A 147 3.14 18.63 -0.89
N PRO A 148 2.98 19.84 -1.44
CA PRO A 148 2.49 20.04 -2.80
C PRO A 148 3.45 19.56 -3.89
N THR A 149 4.73 19.36 -3.57
CA THR A 149 5.76 18.86 -4.50
C THR A 149 5.84 17.33 -4.57
N TRP A 150 4.95 16.63 -3.85
CA TRP A 150 4.98 15.18 -3.75
C TRP A 150 3.79 14.54 -4.46
N LEU A 151 4.08 13.49 -5.21
CA LEU A 151 3.07 12.63 -5.83
C LEU A 151 3.34 11.16 -5.48
N ARG A 152 2.27 10.42 -5.17
CA ARG A 152 2.35 8.99 -4.97
C ARG A 152 1.70 8.25 -6.13
N PHE A 153 2.47 7.39 -6.76
CA PHE A 153 2.09 6.56 -7.89
C PHE A 153 1.76 5.15 -7.43
N GLY A 154 0.64 4.59 -7.91
CA GLY A 154 0.36 3.16 -7.85
C GLY A 154 1.03 2.45 -9.02
N LEU A 155 1.10 1.11 -8.94
CA LEU A 155 1.62 0.31 -10.05
C LEU A 155 0.56 0.20 -11.15
N PRO A 156 0.90 0.42 -12.44
CA PRO A 156 0.04 0.08 -13.55
C PRO A 156 -0.31 -1.41 -13.56
N ALA A 157 -1.57 -1.73 -13.90
CA ALA A 157 -2.06 -3.10 -13.82
C ALA A 157 -1.77 -3.94 -15.07
N SER A 158 -1.71 -3.29 -16.24
CA SER A 158 -1.58 -3.93 -17.55
C SER A 158 -0.53 -3.25 -18.41
N GLU A 159 -0.06 -3.92 -19.46
CA GLU A 159 0.91 -3.32 -20.38
C GLU A 159 0.35 -2.06 -21.11
N PRO A 160 -0.91 -2.00 -21.53
CA PRO A 160 -1.52 -0.75 -22.02
C PRO A 160 -1.47 0.40 -21.00
N ASP A 161 -1.63 0.11 -19.69
CA ASP A 161 -1.51 1.14 -18.66
C ASP A 161 -0.06 1.64 -18.52
N TRP A 162 0.92 0.76 -18.67
CA TRP A 162 2.33 1.13 -18.71
C TRP A 162 2.66 2.04 -19.89
N GLN A 163 2.17 1.67 -21.08
CA GLN A 163 2.36 2.48 -22.29
C GLN A 163 1.71 3.86 -22.16
N ARG A 164 0.50 3.92 -21.61
CA ARG A 164 -0.21 5.19 -21.35
C ARG A 164 0.55 6.05 -20.35
N LEU A 165 1.06 5.46 -19.25
CA LEU A 165 1.86 6.20 -18.28
C LEU A 165 3.15 6.72 -18.92
N ALA A 166 3.89 5.88 -19.64
CA ALA A 166 5.13 6.27 -20.29
C ALA A 166 4.92 7.40 -21.33
N ALA A 167 3.88 7.29 -22.14
CA ALA A 167 3.52 8.33 -23.11
C ALA A 167 3.15 9.66 -22.42
N ALA A 168 2.36 9.61 -21.36
CA ALA A 168 1.99 10.81 -20.60
C ALA A 168 3.22 11.45 -19.92
N MET A 169 4.15 10.65 -19.38
CA MET A 169 5.37 11.16 -18.77
C MET A 169 6.35 11.77 -19.81
N ALA A 170 6.39 11.22 -21.03
CA ALA A 170 7.23 11.76 -22.10
C ALA A 170 6.67 13.06 -22.71
N GLY A 171 5.38 13.33 -22.57
CA GLY A 171 4.70 14.53 -23.03
C GLY A 171 4.63 15.66 -22.01
N PHE A 172 5.28 15.52 -20.84
CA PHE A 172 5.32 16.51 -19.76
C PHE A 172 6.70 17.15 -19.68
#